data_200bcf54285b8e7fadedee9d040bbde9
#
_entry.id   200bcf54285b8e7fadedee9d040bbde9
#
_cell.length_a   1.000
_cell.length_b   1.000
_cell.length_c   1.000
_cell.angle_alpha   90.00
_cell.angle_beta   90.00
_cell.angle_gamma   90.00
#
_symmetry.space_group_name_H-M   'P 1'
#
loop_
_entity.id
_entity.type
_entity.pdbx_description
1 polymer ?
#
loop_
_entity_poly.entity_id
_entity_poly.type
_entity_poly.pdbx_seq_one_letter_code
_entity_poly.pdbx_strand_id
1 'polypeptide(L)'
;MFRRTIIADVVQGIIVGGVLAFFTANMLFNAPVTIANGWTTIFGCGEPGNDILLRAACANKLPAVNVPQEAVYWTTSVDGADHKLSGQHDYLMHFPIGQLPPNSAFWSLTMGDVQNHFVPNPINRYSVSDRSGLVPNADGSVDIYIQNTAPAGHESNWLPAPSGDFNLWLRVYLPGAAILDGKYNVPSVVEVR
;
A
#
# COMPACT_ATOMS: atom_id res chain seq x y z
N MET A 1 -0.55 -15.33 55.07
CA MET A 1 -0.14 -14.04 54.51
C MET A 1 0.76 -14.22 53.27
N PHE A 2 1.73 -15.07 53.24
CA PHE A 2 2.68 -15.33 52.12
C PHE A 2 2.03 -15.75 50.79
N ARG A 3 0.98 -16.57 50.80
CA ARG A 3 0.31 -17.01 49.54
C ARG A 3 -0.42 -15.90 48.77
N ARG A 4 -0.94 -14.87 49.47
CA ARG A 4 -1.66 -13.75 48.81
C ARG A 4 -0.70 -12.80 48.13
N THR A 5 0.51 -12.59 48.61
CA THR A 5 1.53 -11.77 48.01
C THR A 5 2.05 -12.39 46.70
N ILE A 6 2.35 -13.68 46.67
CA ILE A 6 2.86 -14.39 45.48
C ILE A 6 1.83 -14.31 44.34
N ILE A 7 0.54 -14.52 44.61
CA ILE A 7 -0.51 -14.42 43.58
C ILE A 7 -0.60 -12.98 43.08
N ALA A 8 -0.55 -11.98 43.95
CA ALA A 8 -0.56 -10.58 43.54
C ALA A 8 0.66 -10.22 42.67
N ASP A 9 1.86 -10.68 43.04
CA ASP A 9 3.08 -10.42 42.28
C ASP A 9 3.06 -11.11 40.92
N VAL A 10 2.54 -12.32 40.82
CA VAL A 10 2.35 -13.04 39.54
C VAL A 10 1.34 -12.32 38.65
N VAL A 11 0.18 -11.91 39.21
CA VAL A 11 -0.83 -11.16 38.45
C VAL A 11 -0.28 -9.83 37.97
N GLN A 12 0.45 -9.11 38.82
CA GLN A 12 1.08 -7.84 38.41
C GLN A 12 2.13 -8.06 37.32
N GLY A 13 2.94 -9.11 37.40
CA GLY A 13 3.91 -9.51 36.40
C GLY A 13 3.26 -9.79 35.03
N ILE A 14 2.14 -10.51 35.02
CA ILE A 14 1.36 -10.81 33.79
C ILE A 14 0.79 -9.52 33.20
N ILE A 15 0.23 -8.61 34.02
CA ILE A 15 -0.33 -7.35 33.56
C ILE A 15 0.79 -6.47 32.95
N VAL A 16 1.89 -6.28 33.66
CA VAL A 16 3.01 -5.46 33.18
C VAL A 16 3.61 -6.06 31.90
N GLY A 17 3.85 -7.38 31.89
CA GLY A 17 4.36 -8.08 30.70
C GLY A 17 3.41 -7.98 29.51
N GLY A 18 2.10 -8.15 29.73
CA GLY A 18 1.09 -7.99 28.69
C GLY A 18 1.00 -6.57 28.13
N VAL A 19 1.07 -5.57 29.01
CA VAL A 19 1.09 -4.15 28.59
C VAL A 19 2.35 -3.84 27.79
N LEU A 20 3.52 -4.25 28.25
CA LEU A 20 4.78 -4.05 27.51
C LEU A 20 4.76 -4.76 26.15
N ALA A 21 4.30 -6.00 26.10
CA ALA A 21 4.18 -6.74 24.85
C ALA A 21 3.22 -6.05 23.87
N PHE A 22 2.07 -5.56 24.36
CA PHE A 22 1.11 -4.81 23.55
C PHE A 22 1.71 -3.51 22.98
N PHE A 23 2.39 -2.71 23.82
CA PHE A 23 3.02 -1.48 23.35
C PHE A 23 4.17 -1.74 22.38
N THR A 24 5.01 -2.74 22.65
CA THR A 24 6.10 -3.14 21.76
C THR A 24 5.56 -3.63 20.41
N ALA A 25 4.53 -4.47 20.41
CA ALA A 25 3.88 -4.92 19.18
C ALA A 25 3.30 -3.74 18.39
N ASN A 26 2.57 -2.83 19.06
CA ASN A 26 2.03 -1.64 18.42
C ASN A 26 3.12 -0.72 17.81
N MET A 27 4.22 -0.50 18.52
CA MET A 27 5.35 0.29 17.98
C MET A 27 5.95 -0.37 16.74
N LEU A 28 6.13 -1.69 16.75
CA LEU A 28 6.68 -2.43 15.61
C LEU A 28 5.71 -2.48 14.42
N PHE A 29 4.41 -2.65 14.69
CA PHE A 29 3.38 -2.66 13.64
C PHE A 29 3.14 -1.28 13.01
N ASN A 30 3.41 -0.22 13.75
CA ASN A 30 3.24 1.16 13.28
C ASN A 30 4.57 1.85 12.95
N ALA A 31 5.69 1.12 12.99
CA ALA A 31 6.98 1.66 12.55
C ALA A 31 6.83 2.15 11.09
N PRO A 32 7.04 3.43 10.82
CA PRO A 32 6.91 3.95 9.46
C PRO A 32 8.07 3.40 8.62
N VAL A 33 7.77 2.57 7.65
CA VAL A 33 8.66 2.34 6.54
C VAL A 33 8.23 3.30 5.46
N THR A 34 8.60 4.57 5.62
CA THR A 34 8.25 5.59 4.64
C THR A 34 9.19 5.49 3.47
N ILE A 35 8.63 5.32 2.30
CA ILE A 35 9.33 5.50 1.04
C ILE A 35 8.82 6.79 0.41
N ALA A 36 9.66 7.43 -0.37
CA ALA A 36 9.38 8.71 -1.01
C ALA A 36 7.98 8.78 -1.67
N ASN A 37 7.44 9.98 -1.78
CA ASN A 37 6.20 10.29 -2.51
C ASN A 37 4.90 9.76 -1.87
N GLY A 38 4.84 9.64 -0.54
CA GLY A 38 3.64 9.19 0.18
C GLY A 38 3.44 7.67 0.20
N TRP A 39 4.18 6.90 -0.58
CA TRP A 39 4.08 5.45 -0.64
C TRP A 39 4.88 4.77 0.48
N THR A 40 4.33 3.68 0.99
CA THR A 40 4.94 2.81 2.00
C THR A 40 5.10 1.40 1.44
N THR A 41 6.27 0.80 1.65
CA THR A 41 6.48 -0.63 1.40
C THR A 41 7.21 -1.28 2.57
N ILE A 42 7.00 -2.57 2.76
CA ILE A 42 7.81 -3.40 3.66
C ILE A 42 8.58 -4.38 2.78
N PHE A 43 9.77 -3.97 2.39
CA PHE A 43 10.67 -4.82 1.63
C PHE A 43 11.14 -5.99 2.51
N GLY A 44 11.18 -7.19 1.95
CA GLY A 44 11.62 -8.38 2.68
C GLY A 44 10.53 -9.11 3.48
N CYS A 45 9.29 -8.61 3.53
CA CYS A 45 8.17 -9.44 3.97
C CYS A 45 8.13 -10.71 3.13
N GLY A 46 7.92 -11.87 3.73
CA GLY A 46 7.91 -13.16 3.03
C GLY A 46 9.27 -13.82 2.88
N GLU A 47 10.37 -13.13 3.17
CA GLU A 47 11.71 -13.74 3.13
C GLU A 47 11.86 -14.85 4.17
N PRO A 48 12.40 -16.02 3.78
CA PRO A 48 12.75 -17.09 4.71
C PRO A 48 13.80 -16.61 5.72
N GLY A 49 13.60 -16.89 6.99
CA GLY A 49 14.56 -16.52 8.04
C GLY A 49 14.33 -15.18 8.71
N ASN A 50 13.32 -14.43 8.31
CA ASN A 50 12.86 -13.25 9.05
C ASN A 50 12.57 -13.59 10.51
N ASP A 51 12.92 -12.68 11.41
CA ASP A 51 12.57 -12.82 12.82
C ASP A 51 11.05 -12.83 13.05
N ILE A 52 10.63 -13.33 14.20
CA ILE A 52 9.20 -13.51 14.50
C ILE A 52 8.42 -12.21 14.55
N LEU A 53 9.06 -11.09 14.93
CA LEU A 53 8.40 -9.79 15.03
C LEU A 53 8.14 -9.20 13.64
N LEU A 54 9.13 -9.27 12.75
CA LEU A 54 8.95 -8.85 11.36
C LEU A 54 7.87 -9.69 10.66
N ARG A 55 7.88 -11.02 10.85
CA ARG A 55 6.85 -11.90 10.31
C ARG A 55 5.45 -11.55 10.83
N ALA A 56 5.32 -11.26 12.12
CA ALA A 56 4.05 -10.83 12.72
C ALA A 56 3.59 -9.47 12.16
N ALA A 57 4.50 -8.50 11.99
CA ALA A 57 4.20 -7.21 11.39
C ALA A 57 3.75 -7.36 9.93
N CYS A 58 4.45 -8.19 9.15
CA CYS A 58 4.07 -8.50 7.77
C CYS A 58 2.69 -9.15 7.69
N ALA A 59 2.42 -10.15 8.52
CA ALA A 59 1.14 -10.84 8.55
C ALA A 59 -0.03 -9.92 8.93
N ASN A 60 0.21 -8.93 9.79
CA ASN A 60 -0.80 -7.96 10.18
C ASN A 60 -1.13 -6.95 9.06
N LYS A 61 -0.11 -6.47 8.33
CA LYS A 61 -0.29 -5.44 7.29
C LYS A 61 -0.54 -6.01 5.90
N LEU A 62 0.02 -7.18 5.62
CA LEU A 62 0.02 -7.83 4.31
C LEU A 62 -0.19 -9.35 4.51
N PRO A 63 -1.43 -9.81 4.74
CA PRO A 63 -1.70 -11.19 5.17
C PRO A 63 -1.31 -12.26 4.15
N ALA A 64 -1.04 -11.91 2.90
CA ALA A 64 -0.62 -12.83 1.84
C ALA A 64 0.54 -12.22 1.06
N VAL A 65 1.75 -12.28 1.62
CA VAL A 65 2.96 -11.68 1.07
C VAL A 65 3.86 -12.71 0.43
N ASN A 66 4.27 -12.44 -0.79
CA ASN A 66 5.29 -13.21 -1.52
C ASN A 66 6.69 -12.71 -1.16
N VAL A 67 7.70 -13.50 -1.50
CA VAL A 67 9.08 -13.01 -1.51
C VAL A 67 9.24 -11.89 -2.54
N PRO A 68 10.16 -10.92 -2.34
CA PRO A 68 10.32 -9.77 -3.25
C PRO A 68 10.55 -10.14 -4.70
N GLN A 69 11.19 -11.29 -4.96
CA GLN A 69 11.44 -11.80 -6.32
C GLN A 69 10.15 -12.19 -7.05
N GLU A 70 9.10 -12.52 -6.32
CA GLU A 70 7.79 -12.84 -6.89
C GLU A 70 6.87 -11.63 -6.94
N ALA A 71 6.83 -10.82 -5.87
CA ALA A 71 6.01 -9.61 -5.87
C ALA A 71 6.47 -8.57 -4.83
N VAL A 72 6.40 -7.30 -5.22
CA VAL A 72 6.60 -6.14 -4.33
C VAL A 72 5.33 -5.32 -4.27
N TYR A 73 5.05 -4.79 -3.07
CA TYR A 73 3.82 -4.09 -2.76
C TYR A 73 4.12 -2.72 -2.18
N TRP A 74 3.43 -1.69 -2.67
CA TRP A 74 3.39 -0.35 -2.07
C TRP A 74 1.95 0.00 -1.72
N THR A 75 1.78 0.70 -0.63
CA THR A 75 0.48 1.20 -0.19
C THR A 75 0.58 2.68 0.12
N THR A 76 -0.49 3.41 -0.13
CA THR A 76 -0.62 4.79 0.32
C THR A 76 -2.06 5.10 0.72
N SER A 77 -2.21 5.95 1.72
CA SER A 77 -3.44 6.62 2.13
C SER A 77 -3.32 8.14 2.05
N VAL A 78 -2.20 8.63 1.48
CA VAL A 78 -1.91 10.06 1.35
C VAL A 78 -1.43 10.38 -0.06
N ASP A 79 -1.56 11.65 -0.45
CA ASP A 79 -1.00 12.17 -1.68
C ASP A 79 0.50 12.51 -1.54
N GLY A 80 1.10 13.10 -2.57
CA GLY A 80 2.50 13.51 -2.55
C GLY A 80 2.81 14.69 -1.61
N ALA A 81 1.79 15.34 -1.03
CA ALA A 81 1.89 16.41 -0.05
C ALA A 81 1.51 15.95 1.37
N ASP A 82 1.39 14.63 1.60
CA ASP A 82 0.97 14.00 2.86
C ASP A 82 -0.47 14.30 3.31
N HIS A 83 -1.34 14.76 2.39
CA HIS A 83 -2.76 14.88 2.66
C HIS A 83 -3.46 13.53 2.44
N LYS A 84 -4.48 13.25 3.25
CA LYS A 84 -5.27 12.03 3.10
C LYS A 84 -5.97 11.97 1.75
N LEU A 85 -5.92 10.80 1.11
CA LEU A 85 -6.69 10.53 -0.10
C LEU A 85 -8.18 10.45 0.21
N SER A 86 -8.96 11.29 -0.45
CA SER A 86 -10.41 11.37 -0.30
C SER A 86 -11.10 11.53 -1.65
N GLY A 87 -12.19 10.83 -1.85
CA GLY A 87 -12.98 10.94 -3.07
C GLY A 87 -13.75 12.26 -3.24
N GLN A 88 -13.50 13.23 -2.37
CA GLN A 88 -13.94 14.61 -2.55
C GLN A 88 -13.02 15.42 -3.48
N HIS A 89 -11.86 14.85 -3.81
CA HIS A 89 -10.83 15.43 -4.67
C HIS A 89 -10.55 14.52 -5.86
N ASP A 90 -10.06 15.12 -6.94
CA ASP A 90 -9.58 14.42 -8.11
C ASP A 90 -8.06 14.35 -8.06
N TYR A 91 -7.50 13.18 -8.39
CA TYR A 91 -6.07 12.93 -8.34
C TYR A 91 -5.55 12.39 -9.67
N LEU A 92 -4.27 12.65 -9.91
CA LEU A 92 -3.51 12.13 -11.03
C LEU A 92 -2.29 11.37 -10.53
N MET A 93 -2.05 10.19 -11.08
CA MET A 93 -0.78 9.48 -10.95
C MET A 93 -0.12 9.44 -12.32
N HIS A 94 0.98 10.18 -12.48
CA HIS A 94 1.69 10.34 -13.75
C HIS A 94 2.92 9.44 -13.80
N PHE A 95 2.99 8.55 -14.79
CA PHE A 95 4.17 7.75 -15.10
C PHE A 95 4.90 8.37 -16.30
N PRO A 96 6.07 8.98 -16.12
CA PRO A 96 6.87 9.46 -17.24
C PRO A 96 7.20 8.36 -18.24
N ILE A 97 7.56 8.74 -19.46
CA ILE A 97 7.95 7.79 -20.50
C ILE A 97 9.02 6.81 -20.00
N GLY A 98 8.77 5.51 -20.18
CA GLY A 98 9.68 4.44 -19.77
C GLY A 98 9.78 4.20 -18.26
N GLN A 99 8.93 4.85 -17.43
CA GLN A 99 8.94 4.71 -15.99
C GLN A 99 7.74 3.94 -15.41
N LEU A 100 7.01 3.20 -16.24
CA LEU A 100 6.08 2.21 -15.73
C LEU A 100 6.82 1.18 -14.87
N PRO A 101 6.16 0.57 -13.86
CA PRO A 101 6.79 -0.40 -12.99
C PRO A 101 7.44 -1.55 -13.79
N PRO A 102 8.79 -1.69 -13.77
CA PRO A 102 9.47 -2.73 -14.53
C PRO A 102 9.12 -4.11 -13.98
N ASN A 103 8.61 -4.99 -14.82
CA ASN A 103 8.15 -6.31 -14.42
C ASN A 103 8.27 -7.32 -15.60
N SER A 104 8.23 -8.62 -15.28
CA SER A 104 8.15 -9.70 -16.26
C SER A 104 6.78 -10.39 -16.29
N ALA A 105 5.88 -10.02 -15.38
CA ALA A 105 4.52 -10.54 -15.34
C ALA A 105 3.49 -9.44 -15.57
N PHE A 106 3.18 -8.63 -14.55
CA PHE A 106 2.29 -7.47 -14.64
C PHE A 106 2.42 -6.60 -13.38
N TRP A 107 1.92 -5.39 -13.46
CA TRP A 107 1.66 -4.54 -12.31
C TRP A 107 0.18 -4.17 -12.23
N SER A 108 -0.29 -3.79 -11.04
CA SER A 108 -1.66 -3.27 -10.86
C SER A 108 -1.71 -2.20 -9.77
N LEU A 109 -2.45 -1.14 -10.04
CA LEU A 109 -2.86 -0.15 -9.05
C LEU A 109 -4.32 -0.44 -8.66
N THR A 110 -4.55 -0.74 -7.39
CA THR A 110 -5.85 -1.18 -6.87
C THR A 110 -6.41 -0.15 -5.90
N MET A 111 -7.72 0.10 -5.99
CA MET A 111 -8.50 0.93 -5.07
C MET A 111 -9.03 0.10 -3.91
N GLY A 112 -8.89 0.60 -2.68
CA GLY A 112 -9.52 0.04 -1.47
C GLY A 112 -10.09 1.13 -0.58
N ASP A 113 -11.10 0.80 0.21
CA ASP A 113 -11.54 1.67 1.30
C ASP A 113 -10.49 1.72 2.43
N VAL A 114 -10.77 2.47 3.50
CA VAL A 114 -9.85 2.58 4.65
C VAL A 114 -9.66 1.26 5.41
N GLN A 115 -10.50 0.25 5.19
CA GLN A 115 -10.38 -1.11 5.68
C GLN A 115 -9.72 -2.05 4.66
N ASN A 116 -9.32 -1.54 3.50
CA ASN A 116 -8.74 -2.29 2.38
C ASN A 116 -9.69 -3.29 1.71
N HIS A 117 -11.01 -3.04 1.76
CA HIS A 117 -11.97 -3.77 0.97
C HIS A 117 -12.13 -3.14 -0.41
N PHE A 118 -12.51 -3.95 -1.39
CA PHE A 118 -12.87 -3.43 -2.71
C PHE A 118 -14.11 -2.55 -2.64
N VAL A 119 -14.04 -1.37 -3.28
CA VAL A 119 -15.14 -0.42 -3.31
C VAL A 119 -16.00 -0.66 -4.53
N PRO A 120 -17.30 -1.02 -4.38
CA PRO A 120 -18.21 -1.12 -5.51
C PRO A 120 -18.27 0.18 -6.31
N ASN A 121 -18.25 0.07 -7.64
CA ASN A 121 -18.32 1.20 -8.55
C ASN A 121 -19.10 0.85 -9.82
N PRO A 122 -19.62 1.85 -10.58
CA PRO A 122 -20.54 1.60 -11.69
C PRO A 122 -20.01 0.74 -12.83
N ILE A 123 -18.69 0.63 -12.97
CA ILE A 123 -18.05 -0.15 -14.05
C ILE A 123 -17.33 -1.39 -13.55
N ASN A 124 -17.49 -1.74 -12.27
CA ASN A 124 -16.82 -2.87 -11.62
C ASN A 124 -15.29 -2.90 -11.84
N ARG A 125 -14.66 -1.72 -11.92
CA ARG A 125 -13.22 -1.57 -12.09
C ARG A 125 -12.58 -1.31 -10.74
N TYR A 126 -11.93 -2.30 -10.17
CA TYR A 126 -11.27 -2.23 -8.86
C TYR A 126 -9.77 -1.94 -8.96
N SER A 127 -9.21 -2.08 -10.16
CA SER A 127 -7.81 -1.81 -10.44
C SER A 127 -7.59 -1.40 -11.89
N VAL A 128 -6.45 -0.75 -12.13
CA VAL A 128 -5.86 -0.54 -13.44
C VAL A 128 -4.47 -1.19 -13.48
N SER A 129 -4.04 -1.63 -14.66
CA SER A 129 -2.80 -2.37 -14.83
C SER A 129 -2.24 -2.18 -16.24
N ASP A 130 -1.03 -2.70 -16.50
CA ASP A 130 -0.48 -2.81 -17.85
C ASP A 130 -1.34 -3.68 -18.80
N ARG A 131 -2.30 -4.46 -18.23
CA ARG A 131 -3.25 -5.30 -18.99
C ARG A 131 -4.64 -4.67 -19.14
N SER A 132 -4.86 -3.47 -18.63
CA SER A 132 -6.17 -2.80 -18.63
C SER A 132 -6.47 -2.02 -19.89
N GLY A 133 -5.57 -2.00 -20.88
CA GLY A 133 -5.73 -1.21 -22.09
C GLY A 133 -5.55 0.29 -21.84
N LEU A 134 -4.59 0.65 -20.98
CA LEU A 134 -4.23 2.05 -20.73
C LEU A 134 -3.80 2.71 -22.03
N VAL A 135 -4.24 3.96 -22.23
CA VAL A 135 -3.89 4.78 -23.39
C VAL A 135 -2.78 5.74 -22.99
N PRO A 136 -1.58 5.63 -23.58
CA PRO A 136 -0.51 6.58 -23.34
C PRO A 136 -0.83 7.98 -23.88
N ASN A 137 -0.22 9.00 -23.27
CA ASN A 137 -0.17 10.35 -23.78
C ASN A 137 0.65 10.43 -25.09
N ALA A 138 0.58 11.55 -25.79
CA ALA A 138 1.27 11.75 -27.06
C ALA A 138 2.82 11.65 -26.95
N ASP A 139 3.36 11.90 -25.76
CA ASP A 139 4.80 11.76 -25.44
C ASP A 139 5.19 10.34 -24.96
N GLY A 140 4.21 9.43 -24.82
CA GLY A 140 4.42 8.07 -24.35
C GLY A 140 4.39 7.92 -22.82
N SER A 141 4.15 8.99 -22.07
CA SER A 141 3.84 8.91 -20.63
C SER A 141 2.45 8.30 -20.41
N VAL A 142 2.15 7.87 -19.19
CA VAL A 142 0.84 7.31 -18.84
C VAL A 142 0.29 8.01 -17.61
N ASP A 143 -0.91 8.54 -17.75
CA ASP A 143 -1.68 9.14 -16.67
C ASP A 143 -2.74 8.17 -16.17
N ILE A 144 -2.89 8.05 -14.85
CA ILE A 144 -4.01 7.35 -14.21
C ILE A 144 -4.82 8.38 -13.45
N TYR A 145 -6.08 8.49 -13.81
CA TYR A 145 -7.05 9.39 -13.19
C TYR A 145 -7.75 8.67 -12.03
N ILE A 146 -7.62 9.19 -10.84
CA ILE A 146 -8.18 8.61 -9.61
C ILE A 146 -9.21 9.61 -9.08
N GLN A 147 -10.48 9.37 -9.37
CA GLN A 147 -11.55 10.30 -9.07
C GLN A 147 -12.91 9.60 -9.05
N ASN A 148 -13.91 10.22 -8.44
CA ASN A 148 -15.24 9.64 -8.30
C ASN A 148 -15.99 9.59 -9.64
N THR A 149 -15.88 10.65 -10.44
CA THR A 149 -16.59 10.79 -11.75
C THR A 149 -15.65 10.44 -12.90
N ALA A 150 -16.15 9.76 -13.91
CA ALA A 150 -15.35 9.39 -15.08
C ALA A 150 -14.77 10.64 -15.78
N PRO A 151 -13.46 10.70 -16.05
CA PRO A 151 -12.84 11.80 -16.78
C PRO A 151 -13.19 11.70 -18.26
N ALA A 152 -13.83 12.72 -18.82
CA ALA A 152 -14.23 12.72 -20.21
C ALA A 152 -13.04 12.57 -21.16
N GLY A 153 -13.08 11.54 -22.01
CA GLY A 153 -12.01 11.22 -22.96
C GLY A 153 -10.82 10.45 -22.38
N HIS A 154 -10.83 10.15 -21.10
CA HIS A 154 -9.77 9.40 -20.39
C HIS A 154 -10.30 8.19 -19.61
N GLU A 155 -11.47 7.67 -19.98
CA GLU A 155 -12.16 6.61 -19.27
C GLU A 155 -11.34 5.29 -19.22
N SER A 156 -10.47 5.06 -20.21
CA SER A 156 -9.57 3.91 -20.24
C SER A 156 -8.56 3.92 -19.09
N ASN A 157 -8.13 5.12 -18.69
CA ASN A 157 -7.11 5.33 -17.65
C ASN A 157 -7.74 5.72 -16.29
N TRP A 158 -9.03 5.57 -16.14
CA TRP A 158 -9.75 5.94 -14.93
C TRP A 158 -9.79 4.79 -13.91
N LEU A 159 -9.39 5.07 -12.69
CA LEU A 159 -9.60 4.22 -11.52
C LEU A 159 -10.65 4.90 -10.62
N PRO A 160 -11.89 4.37 -10.56
CA PRO A 160 -12.97 4.96 -9.78
C PRO A 160 -12.65 5.05 -8.30
N ALA A 161 -12.71 6.25 -7.72
CA ALA A 161 -12.59 6.47 -6.29
C ALA A 161 -13.97 6.47 -5.61
N PRO A 162 -14.09 6.01 -4.33
CA PRO A 162 -15.29 6.19 -3.53
C PRO A 162 -15.50 7.67 -3.20
N SER A 163 -16.65 8.02 -2.62
CA SER A 163 -16.90 9.39 -2.14
C SER A 163 -16.21 9.71 -0.79
N GLY A 164 -15.76 8.70 -0.06
CA GLY A 164 -15.04 8.83 1.21
C GLY A 164 -13.53 8.67 1.06
N ASP A 165 -12.84 8.55 2.20
CA ASP A 165 -11.40 8.30 2.22
C ASP A 165 -11.08 6.92 1.65
N PHE A 166 -9.90 6.80 1.01
CA PHE A 166 -9.49 5.56 0.37
C PHE A 166 -7.98 5.31 0.46
N ASN A 167 -7.59 4.08 0.16
CA ASN A 167 -6.22 3.63 0.06
C ASN A 167 -5.92 3.13 -1.35
N LEU A 168 -4.67 3.22 -1.74
CA LEU A 168 -4.16 2.68 -2.99
C LEU A 168 -3.10 1.60 -2.73
N TRP A 169 -3.12 0.57 -3.56
CA TRP A 169 -2.16 -0.52 -3.54
C TRP A 169 -1.53 -0.67 -4.91
N LEU A 170 -0.24 -0.39 -5.04
CA LEU A 170 0.54 -0.74 -6.21
C LEU A 170 1.21 -2.09 -5.97
N ARG A 171 0.96 -3.04 -6.84
CA ARG A 171 1.53 -4.40 -6.80
C ARG A 171 2.30 -4.63 -8.08
N VAL A 172 3.51 -5.16 -7.97
CA VAL A 172 4.34 -5.52 -9.13
C VAL A 172 4.77 -6.97 -8.99
N TYR A 173 4.39 -7.78 -9.95
CA TYR A 173 4.67 -9.22 -9.99
C TYR A 173 5.84 -9.51 -10.92
N LEU A 174 6.76 -10.37 -10.49
CA LEU A 174 8.05 -10.63 -11.11
C LEU A 174 8.78 -9.30 -11.40
N PRO A 175 9.05 -8.50 -10.36
CA PRO A 175 9.60 -7.15 -10.50
C PRO A 175 10.99 -7.18 -11.13
N GLY A 176 11.27 -6.16 -11.92
CA GLY A 176 12.58 -5.96 -12.52
C GLY A 176 13.65 -5.51 -11.52
N ALA A 177 14.92 -5.59 -11.94
CA ALA A 177 16.07 -5.30 -11.09
C ALA A 177 16.01 -3.92 -10.41
N ALA A 178 15.51 -2.88 -11.09
CA ALA A 178 15.40 -1.56 -10.51
C ALA A 178 14.49 -1.51 -9.26
N ILE A 179 13.47 -2.37 -9.20
CA ILE A 179 12.61 -2.50 -8.02
C ILE A 179 13.34 -3.29 -6.95
N LEU A 180 13.93 -4.44 -7.30
CA LEU A 180 14.63 -5.30 -6.35
C LEU A 180 15.84 -4.62 -5.71
N ASP A 181 16.51 -3.75 -6.45
CA ASP A 181 17.65 -2.93 -5.97
C ASP A 181 17.19 -1.68 -5.19
N GLY A 182 15.88 -1.44 -5.03
CA GLY A 182 15.36 -0.24 -4.36
C GLY A 182 15.60 1.07 -5.11
N LYS A 183 15.86 1.01 -6.42
CA LYS A 183 16.13 2.18 -7.29
C LYS A 183 14.89 2.73 -7.99
N TYR A 184 13.80 1.96 -8.01
CA TYR A 184 12.56 2.39 -8.62
C TYR A 184 11.79 3.31 -7.66
N ASN A 185 11.47 4.51 -8.16
CA ASN A 185 10.65 5.46 -7.41
C ASN A 185 9.22 5.42 -7.93
N VAL A 186 8.28 5.03 -7.08
CA VAL A 186 6.86 5.09 -7.39
C VAL A 186 6.44 6.57 -7.50
N PRO A 187 5.77 6.99 -8.58
CA PRO A 187 5.29 8.35 -8.71
C PRO A 187 4.28 8.71 -7.61
N SER A 188 4.28 9.97 -7.18
CA SER A 188 3.29 10.45 -6.22
C SER A 188 1.90 10.48 -6.83
N VAL A 189 0.90 10.35 -5.99
CA VAL A 189 -0.49 10.71 -6.29
C VAL A 189 -0.62 12.21 -6.04
N VAL A 190 -1.06 12.97 -7.03
CA VAL A 190 -1.13 14.43 -6.96
C VAL A 190 -2.58 14.87 -7.06
N GLU A 191 -3.04 15.67 -6.11
CA GLU A 191 -4.34 16.31 -6.18
C GLU A 191 -4.36 17.32 -7.34
N VAL A 192 -5.40 17.28 -8.19
CA VAL A 192 -5.54 18.15 -9.37
C VAL A 192 -6.80 19.02 -9.29
N ARG A 193 -7.71 18.68 -8.36
CA ARG A 193 -8.94 19.46 -8.12
C ARG A 193 -9.55 19.16 -6.76
#